data_30a386f0073d353e33bd3c0a6f174818
#
_entry.id   30a386f0073d353e33bd3c0a6f174818
#
_cell.length_a   1.000
_cell.length_b   1.000
_cell.length_c   1.000
_cell.angle_alpha   90.00
_cell.angle_beta   90.00
_cell.angle_gamma   90.00
#
_symmetry.space_group_name_H-M   'P 1'
#
loop_
_entity.id
_entity.type
_entity.pdbx_description
1 polymer ?
#
loop_
_entity_poly.entity_id
_entity_poly.type
_entity_poly.pdbx_seq_one_letter_code
_entity_poly.pdbx_strand_id
1 'polypeptide(L)' 'MGYMEVLDPTGHTRHIWDASNEAEVTAARALYDSLTRQGYRAFHVKKSGEEGVRMDSFDPDAEKMILTPQLRGG' A
#
# COMPACT_ATOMS: atom_id res chain seq x y z
N MET A 1 -12.75 0.92 6.26
CA MET A 1 -12.24 0.53 4.95
C MET A 1 -10.84 1.07 4.74
N GLY A 2 -9.99 0.26 4.14
CA GLY A 2 -8.65 0.69 3.82
C GLY A 2 -8.45 0.76 2.31
N TYR A 3 -7.46 1.49 1.89
CA TYR A 3 -7.06 1.46 0.48
C TYR A 3 -5.55 1.67 0.35
N MET A 4 -5.00 1.14 -0.75
CA MET A 4 -3.62 1.39 -1.10
C MET A 4 -3.56 2.04 -2.47
N GLU A 5 -2.77 3.08 -2.59
CA GLU A 5 -2.49 3.71 -3.87
C GLU A 5 -1.14 3.22 -4.35
N VAL A 6 -1.14 2.60 -5.51
CA VAL A 6 0.08 2.10 -6.14
C VAL A 6 0.48 3.10 -7.21
N LEU A 7 1.62 3.75 -6.99
CA LEU A 7 2.14 4.74 -7.93
C LEU A 7 3.18 4.06 -8.82
N ASP A 8 3.02 4.18 -10.13
CA ASP A 8 4.00 3.65 -11.06
C ASP A 8 4.21 4.65 -12.20
N PRO A 9 5.22 4.45 -13.06
CA PRO A 9 5.52 5.42 -14.14
C PRO A 9 4.38 5.66 -15.11
N THR A 10 3.42 4.73 -15.20
CA THR A 10 2.30 4.84 -16.13
C THR A 10 1.04 5.43 -15.48
N GLY A 11 1.10 5.75 -14.19
CA GLY A 11 -0.04 6.32 -13.48
C GLY A 11 -0.15 5.77 -12.07
N HIS A 12 -1.37 5.80 -11.53
CA HIS A 12 -1.60 5.23 -10.20
C HIS A 12 -2.90 4.43 -10.21
N THR A 13 -2.94 3.41 -9.35
CA THR A 13 -4.10 2.55 -9.18
C THR A 13 -4.47 2.51 -7.71
N ARG A 14 -5.77 2.53 -7.42
CA ARG A 14 -6.26 2.43 -6.05
C ARG A 14 -6.91 1.07 -5.83
N HIS A 15 -6.51 0.40 -4.77
CA HIS A 15 -7.09 -0.87 -4.35
C HIS A 15 -7.74 -0.69 -2.98
N ILE A 16 -9.04 -0.95 -2.90
CA ILE A 16 -9.82 -0.77 -1.69
C ILE A 16 -10.13 -2.15 -1.10
N TRP A 17 -10.06 -2.26 0.22
CA TRP A 17 -10.47 -3.48 0.90
C TRP A 17 -11.25 -3.14 2.17
N ASP A 18 -12.12 -4.06 2.56
CA ASP A 18 -12.84 -3.99 3.83
C ASP A 18 -12.11 -4.90 4.82
N ALA A 19 -11.63 -4.34 5.93
CA ALA A 19 -10.87 -5.10 6.92
C ALA A 19 -11.67 -6.24 7.55
N SER A 20 -12.99 -6.18 7.49
CA SER A 20 -13.85 -7.24 8.00
C SER A 20 -14.10 -8.35 6.97
N ASN A 21 -13.66 -8.18 5.74
CA ASN A 21 -13.83 -9.16 4.66
C ASN A 21 -12.50 -9.89 4.41
N GLU A 22 -12.42 -11.14 4.86
CA GLU A 22 -11.18 -11.92 4.76
C GLU A 22 -10.68 -12.09 3.34
N ALA A 23 -11.57 -12.28 2.37
CA ALA A 23 -11.17 -12.45 0.97
C ALA A 23 -10.53 -11.17 0.43
N GLU A 24 -11.09 -10.02 0.77
CA GLU A 24 -10.54 -8.73 0.35
C GLU A 24 -9.21 -8.45 1.03
N VAL A 25 -9.09 -8.76 2.31
CA VAL A 25 -7.83 -8.61 3.04
C VAL A 25 -6.75 -9.50 2.44
N THR A 26 -7.10 -10.75 2.13
CA THR A 26 -6.15 -11.68 1.52
C THR A 26 -5.65 -11.17 0.17
N ALA A 27 -6.56 -10.66 -0.66
CA ALA A 27 -6.20 -10.12 -1.97
C ALA A 27 -5.31 -8.87 -1.84
N ALA A 28 -5.64 -7.98 -0.91
CA ALA A 28 -4.85 -6.77 -0.67
C ALA A 28 -3.45 -7.12 -0.16
N ARG A 29 -3.36 -8.08 0.75
CA ARG A 29 -2.07 -8.55 1.27
C ARG A 29 -1.22 -9.17 0.16
N ALA A 30 -1.83 -9.98 -0.69
CA ALA A 30 -1.11 -10.61 -1.79
C ALA A 30 -0.53 -9.56 -2.75
N LEU A 31 -1.30 -8.52 -3.05
CA LEU A 31 -0.83 -7.42 -3.88
C LEU A 31 0.32 -6.67 -3.20
N TYR A 32 0.16 -6.36 -1.92
CA TYR A 32 1.19 -5.69 -1.13
C TYR A 32 2.49 -6.50 -1.17
N ASP A 33 2.41 -7.79 -0.88
CA ASP A 33 3.58 -8.66 -0.85
C ASP A 33 4.26 -8.76 -2.22
N SER A 34 3.46 -8.87 -3.28
CA SER A 34 3.98 -8.92 -4.64
C SER A 34 4.75 -7.65 -5.00
N LEU A 35 4.17 -6.49 -4.70
CA LEU A 35 4.79 -5.21 -5.01
C LEU A 35 6.06 -4.97 -4.20
N THR A 36 6.03 -5.30 -2.91
CA THR A 36 7.21 -5.11 -2.06
C THR A 36 8.35 -6.03 -2.48
N ARG A 37 8.03 -7.24 -2.96
CA ARG A 37 9.05 -8.13 -3.53
C ARG A 37 9.66 -7.58 -4.82
N GLN A 38 8.92 -6.76 -5.54
CA GLN A 38 9.41 -6.09 -6.75
C GLN A 38 10.23 -4.85 -6.43
N GLY A 39 10.37 -4.51 -5.15
CA GLY A 39 11.14 -3.36 -4.72
C GLY A 39 10.32 -2.12 -4.38
N TYR A 40 8.99 -2.21 -4.42
CA TYR A 40 8.15 -1.10 -4.00
C TYR A 40 8.29 -0.88 -2.50
N ARG A 41 8.22 0.38 -2.11
CA ARG A 41 8.19 0.77 -0.69
C ARG A 41 6.78 1.18 -0.32
N ALA A 42 6.37 0.79 0.89
CA ALA A 42 5.04 1.08 1.39
C ALA A 42 5.10 2.08 2.54
N PHE A 43 4.15 3.00 2.53
CA PHE A 43 4.03 4.03 3.57
C PHE A 43 2.58 4.07 4.05
N HIS A 44 2.40 4.17 5.37
CA HIS A 44 1.09 4.36 5.98
C HIS A 44 0.87 5.85 6.18
N VAL A 45 -0.21 6.37 5.63
CA VAL A 45 -0.58 7.78 5.78
C VAL A 45 -1.79 7.84 6.69
N LYS A 46 -1.68 8.59 7.78
CA LYS A 46 -2.77 8.77 8.72
C LYS A 46 -3.79 9.74 8.17
N LYS A 47 -5.03 9.61 8.67
CA LYS A 47 -6.18 10.42 8.26
C LYS A 47 -5.94 11.92 8.41
N SER A 48 -5.09 12.32 9.33
CA SER A 48 -4.75 13.72 9.59
C SER A 48 -3.84 14.35 8.53
N GLY A 49 -3.42 13.59 7.53
CA GLY A 49 -2.50 14.08 6.50
C GLY A 49 -1.07 14.19 6.96
N GLU A 50 -0.74 13.57 8.08
CA GLU A 50 0.63 13.52 8.58
C GLU A 50 1.54 12.77 7.62
N GLU A 51 2.83 13.07 7.72
CA GLU A 51 3.87 12.43 6.93
C GLU A 51 3.75 10.91 7.00
N GLY A 52 3.88 10.24 5.85
CA GLY A 52 3.77 8.80 5.78
C GLY A 52 4.87 8.09 6.57
N VAL A 53 4.48 7.06 7.30
CA VAL A 53 5.42 6.22 8.05
C VAL A 53 5.69 4.96 7.25
N ARG A 54 6.96 4.62 7.08
CA ARG A 54 7.35 3.43 6.33
C ARG A 54 6.80 2.16 7.01
N MET A 55 6.24 1.28 6.19
CA MET A 55 5.71 0.01 6.65
C MET A 55 6.63 -1.14 6.24
N ASP A 56 6.79 -2.10 7.14
CA ASP A 56 7.56 -3.31 6.85
C ASP A 56 6.68 -4.53 6.58
N SER A 57 5.39 -4.41 6.88
CA SER A 57 4.42 -5.48 6.63
C SER A 57 3.05 -4.89 6.37
N PHE A 58 2.19 -5.67 5.72
CA PHE A 58 0.82 -5.25 5.44
C PHE A 58 0.01 -5.15 6.74
N ASP A 59 -0.70 -4.03 6.91
CA ASP A 59 -1.59 -3.81 8.04
C ASP A 59 -3.03 -3.66 7.52
N PRO A 60 -3.90 -4.66 7.75
CA PRO A 60 -5.27 -4.60 7.26
C PRO A 60 -6.10 -3.48 7.90
N ASP A 61 -5.65 -2.93 9.02
CA ASP A 61 -6.36 -1.85 9.70
C ASP A 61 -5.89 -0.47 9.25
N ALA A 62 -4.88 -0.39 8.40
CA ALA A 62 -4.42 0.89 7.87
C ALA A 62 -5.49 1.50 6.97
N GLU A 63 -5.76 2.78 7.15
CA GLU A 63 -6.77 3.47 6.34
C GLU A 63 -6.24 3.81 4.95
N LYS A 64 -4.99 4.24 4.87
CA LYS A 64 -4.37 4.59 3.60
C LYS A 64 -2.92 4.14 3.56
N MET A 65 -2.59 3.45 2.48
CA MET A 65 -1.20 3.11 2.18
C MET A 65 -0.83 3.68 0.82
N ILE A 66 0.44 4.04 0.68
CA ILE A 66 0.99 4.45 -0.60
C ILE A 66 2.16 3.53 -0.89
N LEU A 67 2.15 2.91 -2.07
CA LEU A 67 3.25 2.07 -2.53
C LEU A 67 3.89 2.75 -3.74
N THR A 68 5.20 2.97 -3.64
CA THR A 68 5.95 3.65 -4.70
C THR A 68 7.12 2.78 -5.14
N PRO A 69 7.44 2.79 -6.45
CA PRO A 69 8.63 2.07 -6.90
C PRO A 69 9.87 2.72 -6.32
N GLN A 70 10.87 1.90 -6.05
CA GLN A 70 12.15 2.43 -5.59
C GLN A 70 12.85 3.08 -6.76
N LEU A 71 13.05 4.38 -6.65
CA LEU A 71 13.87 5.08 -7.63
C LEU A 71 15.32 4.74 -7.34
N ARG A 72 15.95 4.08 -8.29
CA ARG A 72 17.39 3.90 -8.22
C ARG A 72 17.99 5.24 -8.53
N GLY A 73 18.45 5.92 -7.51
CA GLY A 73 19.28 7.08 -7.69
C GLY A 73 20.47 6.63 -8.51
N GLY A 74 20.58 7.16 -9.68
CA GLY A 74 21.59 6.79 -10.64
C GLY A 74 22.99 6.76 -10.10
#